data_896ce8b6f6815d33fd702597579a6841
#
_entry.id   896ce8b6f6815d33fd702597579a6841
#
_cell.length_a   1.000
_cell.length_b   1.000
_cell.length_c   1.000
_cell.angle_alpha   90.00
_cell.angle_beta   90.00
_cell.angle_gamma   90.00
#
_symmetry.space_group_name_H-M   'P 1'
#
loop_
_entity.id
_entity.type
_entity.pdbx_description
1 polymer ?
#
loop_
_entity_poly.entity_id
_entity_poly.type
_entity_poly.pdbx_seq_one_letter_code
_entity_poly.pdbx_strand_id
1 'polypeptide(L)'
;MSNAAMSAEAIPDDFSVASLNSPEVIRNPYPYYAKLRDRPPQFGLLDFPPGTIPGQDEPRPAWAFLRHEDVAFVARNHELFSSRDEMQEQSSAPTLMLVNHDRPRHRFLRGLAQAAFLPRRVEGDVAPWAESTVRDMIGRYGEGEIDLMSTFAVELPARFITRLIGTPEQDWPRLRDWGNAFMVTA
;
A
#
# COMPACT_ATOMS: atom_id res chain seq x y z
N MET A 1 12.26 -2.32 -25.73
CA MET A 1 12.32 -3.72 -25.26
C MET A 1 10.91 -4.26 -25.32
N SER A 2 10.70 -5.29 -26.14
CA SER A 2 9.37 -5.86 -26.40
C SER A 2 8.79 -6.45 -25.12
N ASN A 3 7.67 -5.92 -24.67
CA ASN A 3 6.86 -6.46 -23.59
C ASN A 3 6.11 -7.67 -24.17
N ALA A 4 6.76 -8.84 -24.21
CA ALA A 4 6.10 -10.08 -24.59
C ALA A 4 5.07 -10.38 -23.50
N ALA A 5 3.81 -9.99 -23.73
CA ALA A 5 2.69 -10.42 -22.94
C ALA A 5 2.67 -11.95 -22.96
N MET A 6 3.00 -12.60 -21.84
CA MET A 6 2.78 -14.03 -21.71
C MET A 6 1.30 -14.31 -21.94
N SER A 7 0.99 -15.19 -22.89
CA SER A 7 -0.38 -15.58 -23.14
C SER A 7 -0.90 -16.37 -21.94
N ALA A 8 -2.21 -16.27 -21.65
CA ALA A 8 -2.86 -17.01 -20.56
C ALA A 8 -2.67 -18.55 -20.69
N GLU A 9 -2.35 -19.04 -21.89
CA GLU A 9 -2.06 -20.45 -22.19
C GLU A 9 -0.73 -20.96 -21.59
N ALA A 10 0.20 -20.05 -21.23
CA ALA A 10 1.48 -20.41 -20.64
C ALA A 10 1.43 -20.60 -19.11
N ILE A 11 0.26 -20.37 -18.47
CA ILE A 11 0.11 -20.50 -17.03
C ILE A 11 -0.22 -21.94 -16.67
N PRO A 12 0.60 -22.63 -15.84
CA PRO A 12 0.35 -24.00 -15.42
C PRO A 12 -1.01 -24.19 -14.78
N ASP A 13 -1.61 -25.37 -14.96
CA ASP A 13 -2.91 -25.68 -14.36
C ASP A 13 -2.83 -25.89 -12.85
N ASP A 14 -1.65 -26.22 -12.34
CA ASP A 14 -1.33 -26.39 -10.92
C ASP A 14 -0.91 -25.09 -10.23
N PHE A 15 -1.10 -23.94 -10.89
CA PHE A 15 -0.78 -22.63 -10.32
C PHE A 15 -1.47 -22.43 -8.96
N SER A 16 -0.68 -22.15 -7.94
CA SER A 16 -1.12 -21.98 -6.54
C SER A 16 -0.92 -20.56 -6.03
N VAL A 17 -1.47 -20.28 -4.84
CA VAL A 17 -1.28 -19.00 -4.15
C VAL A 17 0.20 -18.68 -3.89
N ALA A 18 1.02 -19.68 -3.60
CA ALA A 18 2.45 -19.52 -3.42
C ALA A 18 3.15 -18.95 -4.66
N SER A 19 2.65 -19.30 -5.85
CA SER A 19 3.21 -18.82 -7.13
C SER A 19 2.96 -17.32 -7.37
N LEU A 20 2.02 -16.68 -6.65
CA LEU A 20 1.71 -15.24 -6.80
C LEU A 20 2.90 -14.34 -6.46
N ASN A 21 3.83 -14.82 -5.63
CA ASN A 21 5.00 -14.07 -5.20
C ASN A 21 6.27 -14.42 -6.01
N SER A 22 6.14 -15.22 -7.07
CA SER A 22 7.29 -15.49 -7.94
C SER A 22 7.72 -14.21 -8.68
N PRO A 23 9.02 -14.02 -8.97
CA PRO A 23 9.52 -12.85 -9.69
C PRO A 23 8.85 -12.63 -11.04
N GLU A 24 8.40 -13.71 -11.69
CA GLU A 24 7.69 -13.69 -12.96
C GLU A 24 6.30 -13.09 -12.82
N VAL A 25 5.55 -13.54 -11.81
CA VAL A 25 4.20 -13.00 -11.50
C VAL A 25 4.28 -11.56 -11.05
N ILE A 26 5.23 -11.21 -10.19
CA ILE A 26 5.43 -9.82 -9.73
C ILE A 26 5.67 -8.88 -10.91
N ARG A 27 6.41 -9.34 -11.93
CA ARG A 27 6.67 -8.54 -13.13
C ARG A 27 5.43 -8.27 -13.98
N ASN A 28 4.53 -9.25 -14.11
CA ASN A 28 3.28 -9.13 -14.85
C ASN A 28 2.19 -10.04 -14.26
N PRO A 29 1.47 -9.57 -13.23
CA PRO A 29 0.49 -10.39 -12.51
C PRO A 29 -0.83 -10.62 -13.26
N TYR A 30 -1.14 -9.79 -14.25
CA TYR A 30 -2.48 -9.75 -14.86
C TYR A 30 -2.93 -11.05 -15.52
N PRO A 31 -2.11 -11.79 -16.29
CA PRO A 31 -2.52 -13.08 -16.87
C PRO A 31 -2.86 -14.12 -15.79
N TYR A 32 -2.09 -14.14 -14.70
CA TYR A 32 -2.33 -15.03 -13.56
C TYR A 32 -3.62 -14.70 -12.84
N TYR A 33 -3.86 -13.42 -12.55
CA TYR A 33 -5.10 -12.98 -11.94
C TYR A 33 -6.32 -13.27 -12.81
N ALA A 34 -6.23 -13.11 -14.12
CA ALA A 34 -7.31 -13.43 -15.05
C ALA A 34 -7.71 -14.91 -14.95
N LYS A 35 -6.73 -15.83 -14.96
CA LYS A 35 -6.99 -17.27 -14.82
C LYS A 35 -7.58 -17.65 -13.46
N LEU A 36 -7.08 -17.01 -12.39
CA LEU A 36 -7.54 -17.33 -11.02
C LEU A 36 -8.91 -16.72 -10.67
N ARG A 37 -9.32 -15.63 -11.33
CA ARG A 37 -10.63 -15.02 -11.12
C ARG A 37 -11.80 -15.92 -11.51
N ASP A 38 -11.59 -16.87 -12.42
CA ASP A 38 -12.62 -17.84 -12.82
C ASP A 38 -12.78 -18.97 -11.80
N ARG A 39 -11.92 -19.05 -10.81
CA ARG A 39 -11.92 -20.06 -9.76
C ARG A 39 -12.52 -19.51 -8.46
N PRO A 40 -13.08 -20.40 -7.60
CA PRO A 40 -13.44 -20.00 -6.23
C PRO A 40 -12.20 -19.56 -5.45
N PRO A 41 -12.36 -18.97 -4.24
CA PRO A 41 -11.24 -18.65 -3.37
C PRO A 41 -10.27 -19.83 -3.21
N GLN A 42 -8.97 -19.54 -3.33
CA GLN A 42 -7.92 -20.55 -3.31
C GLN A 42 -7.25 -20.56 -1.94
N PHE A 43 -7.08 -21.75 -1.36
CA PHE A 43 -6.30 -21.95 -0.14
C PHE A 43 -4.91 -22.46 -0.50
N GLY A 44 -3.87 -21.91 0.13
CA GLY A 44 -2.50 -22.32 -0.09
C GLY A 44 -1.52 -21.64 0.87
N LEU A 45 -0.24 -21.81 0.63
CA LEU A 45 0.82 -21.13 1.37
C LEU A 45 1.10 -19.76 0.71
N LEU A 46 1.05 -18.71 1.52
CA LEU A 46 1.50 -17.38 1.14
C LEU A 46 2.94 -17.22 1.61
N ASP A 47 3.82 -17.11 0.65
CA ASP A 47 5.25 -16.95 0.86
C ASP A 47 5.69 -15.60 0.30
N PHE A 48 6.24 -14.76 1.14
CA PHE A 48 6.80 -13.47 0.75
C PHE A 48 8.33 -13.56 0.76
N PRO A 49 9.01 -12.86 -0.15
CA PRO A 49 10.47 -12.71 -0.04
C PRO A 49 10.85 -12.19 1.35
N PRO A 50 11.94 -12.70 1.94
CA PRO A 50 12.41 -12.25 3.26
C PRO A 50 12.51 -10.71 3.33
N GLY A 51 12.04 -10.14 4.43
CA GLY A 51 12.02 -8.69 4.65
C GLY A 51 10.88 -7.93 3.92
N THR A 52 9.98 -8.61 3.22
CA THR A 52 8.81 -7.97 2.59
C THR A 52 7.77 -7.55 3.63
N ILE A 53 7.54 -8.41 4.61
CA ILE A 53 6.65 -8.13 5.74
C ILE A 53 7.46 -8.29 7.02
N PRO A 54 7.58 -7.24 7.83
CA PRO A 54 8.36 -7.29 9.06
C PRO A 54 7.90 -8.42 9.99
N GLY A 55 8.86 -9.27 10.41
CA GLY A 55 8.61 -10.40 11.32
C GLY A 55 7.85 -11.56 10.67
N GLN A 56 7.78 -11.64 9.35
CA GLN A 56 7.12 -12.72 8.62
C GLN A 56 8.02 -13.28 7.53
N ASP A 57 9.03 -14.03 7.94
CA ASP A 57 9.97 -14.69 7.01
C ASP A 57 9.55 -16.14 6.69
N GLU A 58 8.53 -16.68 7.38
CA GLU A 58 8.04 -18.04 7.17
C GLU A 58 6.75 -18.06 6.35
N PRO A 59 6.60 -19.01 5.41
CA PRO A 59 5.36 -19.21 4.67
C PRO A 59 4.19 -19.52 5.60
N ARG A 60 3.04 -18.92 5.35
CA ARG A 60 1.84 -19.14 6.17
C ARG A 60 0.64 -19.57 5.33
N PRO A 61 -0.28 -20.40 5.88
CA PRO A 61 -1.51 -20.74 5.21
C PRO A 61 -2.38 -19.50 5.03
N ALA A 62 -2.91 -19.29 3.82
CA ALA A 62 -3.74 -18.16 3.48
C ALA A 62 -4.78 -18.50 2.40
N TRP A 63 -5.84 -17.71 2.38
CA TRP A 63 -6.84 -17.72 1.31
C TRP A 63 -6.60 -16.55 0.36
N ALA A 64 -6.57 -16.83 -0.94
CA ALA A 64 -6.55 -15.81 -1.98
C ALA A 64 -7.95 -15.58 -2.56
N PHE A 65 -8.43 -14.35 -2.47
CA PHE A 65 -9.69 -13.88 -3.03
C PHE A 65 -9.39 -12.96 -4.21
N LEU A 66 -9.78 -13.33 -5.43
CA LEU A 66 -9.41 -12.59 -6.64
C LEU A 66 -10.61 -12.04 -7.41
N ARG A 67 -11.83 -12.49 -7.14
CA ARG A 67 -13.04 -11.89 -7.70
C ARG A 67 -13.39 -10.62 -6.94
N HIS A 68 -13.85 -9.61 -7.68
CA HIS A 68 -14.28 -8.36 -7.06
C HIS A 68 -15.35 -8.56 -5.97
N GLU A 69 -16.34 -9.41 -6.25
CA GLU A 69 -17.43 -9.73 -5.31
C GLU A 69 -16.91 -10.35 -4.02
N ASP A 70 -15.97 -11.31 -4.12
CA ASP A 70 -15.37 -11.99 -2.96
C ASP A 70 -14.52 -11.00 -2.15
N VAL A 71 -13.69 -10.20 -2.80
CA VAL A 71 -12.89 -9.16 -2.15
C VAL A 71 -13.78 -8.13 -1.45
N ALA A 72 -14.86 -7.70 -2.11
CA ALA A 72 -15.81 -6.76 -1.53
C ALA A 72 -16.57 -7.38 -0.33
N PHE A 73 -16.88 -8.67 -0.38
CA PHE A 73 -17.48 -9.41 0.73
C PHE A 73 -16.53 -9.45 1.93
N VAL A 74 -15.28 -9.88 1.73
CA VAL A 74 -14.26 -9.94 2.78
C VAL A 74 -14.05 -8.56 3.42
N ALA A 75 -13.87 -7.52 2.59
CA ALA A 75 -13.61 -6.16 3.07
C ALA A 75 -14.77 -5.53 3.86
N ARG A 76 -16.01 -5.97 3.62
CA ARG A 76 -17.19 -5.43 4.30
C ARG A 76 -17.63 -6.24 5.51
N ASN A 77 -17.26 -7.51 5.58
CA ASN A 77 -17.75 -8.43 6.60
C ASN A 77 -16.76 -8.59 7.75
N HIS A 78 -16.69 -7.53 8.58
CA HIS A 78 -15.79 -7.45 9.73
C HIS A 78 -16.18 -8.40 10.90
N GLU A 79 -17.31 -9.08 10.83
CA GLU A 79 -17.72 -10.10 11.80
C GLU A 79 -17.06 -11.44 11.51
N LEU A 80 -16.79 -11.73 10.23
CA LEU A 80 -16.13 -12.97 9.80
C LEU A 80 -14.63 -12.78 9.55
N PHE A 81 -14.21 -11.57 9.16
CA PHE A 81 -12.82 -11.29 8.79
C PHE A 81 -12.24 -10.19 9.67
N SER A 82 -11.24 -10.57 10.43
CA SER A 82 -10.49 -9.66 11.29
C SER A 82 -9.39 -8.95 10.51
N SER A 83 -9.11 -7.70 10.87
CA SER A 83 -7.92 -6.97 10.40
C SER A 83 -6.70 -7.20 11.29
N ARG A 84 -6.86 -7.95 12.40
CA ARG A 84 -5.74 -8.27 13.28
C ARG A 84 -4.88 -9.34 12.65
N ASP A 85 -3.58 -9.18 12.77
CA ASP A 85 -2.60 -10.18 12.42
C ASP A 85 -1.92 -10.67 13.69
N GLU A 86 -2.30 -11.87 14.14
CA GLU A 86 -1.77 -12.45 15.39
C GLU A 86 -0.25 -12.70 15.32
N MET A 87 0.27 -12.96 14.13
CA MET A 87 1.72 -13.15 13.95
C MET A 87 2.45 -11.81 14.09
N GLN A 88 1.89 -10.73 13.55
CA GLN A 88 2.45 -9.40 13.71
C GLN A 88 2.37 -8.92 15.17
N GLU A 89 1.30 -9.26 15.89
CA GLU A 89 1.17 -8.95 17.32
C GLU A 89 2.23 -9.65 18.19
N GLN A 90 2.73 -10.80 17.74
CA GLN A 90 3.80 -11.57 18.41
C GLN A 90 5.21 -11.15 17.97
N SER A 91 5.31 -10.38 16.90
CA SER A 91 6.59 -9.87 16.39
C SER A 91 6.99 -8.57 17.10
N SER A 92 8.28 -8.23 16.99
CA SER A 92 8.79 -6.93 17.42
C SER A 92 8.46 -5.79 16.45
N ALA A 93 7.78 -6.09 15.34
CA ALA A 93 7.42 -5.10 14.33
C ALA A 93 6.39 -4.10 14.87
N PRO A 94 6.50 -2.81 14.51
CA PRO A 94 5.54 -1.81 14.95
C PRO A 94 4.16 -2.08 14.33
N THR A 95 3.13 -2.11 15.17
CA THR A 95 1.75 -2.25 14.73
C THR A 95 1.29 -0.99 14.02
N LEU A 96 0.86 -1.10 12.77
CA LEU A 96 0.25 0.00 12.01
C LEU A 96 -1.06 0.42 12.68
N MET A 97 -1.10 1.61 13.25
CA MET A 97 -2.12 2.06 14.21
C MET A 97 -3.58 1.86 13.80
N LEU A 98 -3.92 2.00 12.52
CA LEU A 98 -5.31 1.89 12.08
C LEU A 98 -5.64 0.57 11.41
N VAL A 99 -4.72 0.05 10.61
CA VAL A 99 -4.99 -1.05 9.68
C VAL A 99 -5.17 -2.38 10.40
N ASN A 100 -4.46 -2.56 11.54
CA ASN A 100 -4.39 -3.82 12.28
C ASN A 100 -5.34 -3.88 13.47
N HIS A 101 -6.37 -3.05 13.48
CA HIS A 101 -7.35 -3.05 14.56
C HIS A 101 -8.77 -3.32 14.05
N ASP A 102 -9.48 -4.17 14.80
CA ASP A 102 -10.90 -4.35 14.63
C ASP A 102 -11.72 -3.32 15.42
N ARG A 103 -13.04 -3.31 15.19
CA ARG A 103 -13.98 -2.56 16.04
C ARG A 103 -14.00 -3.13 17.46
N PRO A 104 -14.14 -2.29 18.48
CA PRO A 104 -14.39 -0.85 18.44
C PRO A 104 -13.14 0.01 18.33
N ARG A 105 -11.93 -0.55 18.52
CA ARG A 105 -10.65 0.17 18.57
C ARG A 105 -10.36 0.92 17.27
N HIS A 106 -10.53 0.28 16.11
CA HIS A 106 -10.39 0.93 14.80
C HIS A 106 -11.26 2.17 14.68
N ARG A 107 -12.56 2.06 15.05
CA ARG A 107 -13.49 3.19 14.95
C ARG A 107 -13.06 4.37 15.81
N PHE A 108 -12.59 4.10 17.02
CA PHE A 108 -12.09 5.13 17.95
C PHE A 108 -10.87 5.84 17.36
N LEU A 109 -9.82 5.10 16.97
CA LEU A 109 -8.58 5.67 16.44
C LEU A 109 -8.82 6.43 15.12
N ARG A 110 -9.63 5.88 14.22
CA ARG A 110 -10.01 6.55 12.97
C ARG A 110 -10.75 7.86 13.24
N GLY A 111 -11.63 7.88 14.25
CA GLY A 111 -12.36 9.09 14.65
C GLY A 111 -11.44 10.23 15.07
N LEU A 112 -10.31 9.93 15.74
CA LEU A 112 -9.34 10.94 16.15
C LEU A 112 -8.66 11.61 14.93
N ALA A 113 -8.30 10.80 13.91
CA ALA A 113 -7.65 11.30 12.72
C ALA A 113 -8.62 11.97 11.72
N GLN A 114 -9.88 11.54 11.70
CA GLN A 114 -10.86 11.94 10.68
C GLN A 114 -11.11 13.45 10.64
N ALA A 115 -11.00 14.13 11.76
CA ALA A 115 -11.21 15.58 11.85
C ALA A 115 -10.26 16.39 10.95
N ALA A 116 -9.02 15.88 10.75
CA ALA A 116 -8.03 16.51 9.88
C ALA A 116 -8.37 16.39 8.38
N PHE A 117 -9.20 15.40 8.01
CA PHE A 117 -9.54 15.08 6.62
C PHE A 117 -10.99 15.42 6.25
N LEU A 118 -11.65 16.27 7.02
CA LEU A 118 -13.00 16.73 6.68
C LEU A 118 -12.97 17.54 5.38
N PRO A 119 -13.98 17.38 4.48
CA PRO A 119 -14.05 18.10 3.22
C PRO A 119 -13.79 19.60 3.35
N ARG A 120 -14.40 20.23 4.33
CA ARG A 120 -14.21 21.65 4.65
C ARG A 120 -12.73 22.03 4.89
N ARG A 121 -11.97 21.16 5.56
CA ARG A 121 -10.54 21.41 5.80
C ARG A 121 -9.71 21.16 4.54
N VAL A 122 -10.07 20.12 3.82
CA VAL A 122 -9.39 19.81 2.55
C VAL A 122 -9.58 20.94 1.55
N GLU A 123 -10.79 21.42 1.38
CA GLU A 123 -11.11 22.51 0.42
C GLU A 123 -10.55 23.87 0.88
N GLY A 124 -10.63 24.17 2.17
CA GLY A 124 -10.23 25.47 2.70
C GLY A 124 -8.73 25.63 2.94
N ASP A 125 -8.07 24.58 3.41
CA ASP A 125 -6.67 24.67 3.85
C ASP A 125 -5.71 23.90 2.93
N VAL A 126 -6.09 22.67 2.56
CA VAL A 126 -5.18 21.75 1.86
C VAL A 126 -5.11 22.06 0.37
N ALA A 127 -6.25 22.25 -0.28
CA ALA A 127 -6.29 22.46 -1.73
C ALA A 127 -5.56 23.75 -2.16
N PRO A 128 -5.77 24.93 -1.52
CA PRO A 128 -5.02 26.13 -1.86
C PRO A 128 -3.51 25.99 -1.63
N TRP A 129 -3.13 25.34 -0.52
CA TRP A 129 -1.73 25.08 -0.23
C TRP A 129 -1.12 24.12 -1.28
N ALA A 130 -1.80 23.03 -1.61
CA ALA A 130 -1.32 22.07 -2.60
C ALA A 130 -1.15 22.74 -3.98
N GLU A 131 -2.11 23.56 -4.40
CA GLU A 131 -2.02 24.30 -5.66
C GLU A 131 -0.81 25.25 -5.69
N SER A 132 -0.59 26.02 -4.63
CA SER A 132 0.60 26.89 -4.50
C SER A 132 1.89 26.09 -4.54
N THR A 133 1.97 25.02 -3.75
CA THR A 133 3.16 24.16 -3.68
C THR A 133 3.48 23.51 -5.02
N VAL A 134 2.46 23.01 -5.74
CA VAL A 134 2.62 22.44 -7.08
C VAL A 134 3.12 23.49 -8.07
N ARG A 135 2.58 24.72 -8.05
CA ARG A 135 3.06 25.82 -8.91
C ARG A 135 4.52 26.15 -8.65
N ASP A 136 4.91 26.22 -7.37
CA ASP A 136 6.29 26.50 -6.96
C ASP A 136 7.24 25.36 -7.38
N MET A 137 6.80 24.11 -7.28
CA MET A 137 7.56 22.94 -7.73
C MET A 137 7.75 22.98 -9.26
N ILE A 138 6.71 23.18 -10.01
CA ILE A 138 6.77 23.27 -11.48
C ILE A 138 7.63 24.44 -11.92
N GLY A 139 7.55 25.57 -11.23
CA GLY A 139 8.35 26.76 -11.52
C GLY A 139 9.88 26.56 -11.34
N ARG A 140 10.29 25.52 -10.61
CA ARG A 140 11.71 25.15 -10.44
C ARG A 140 12.25 24.31 -11.60
N TYR A 141 11.37 23.72 -12.41
CA TYR A 141 11.77 22.90 -13.54
C TYR A 141 12.07 23.81 -14.74
N GLY A 142 13.26 23.59 -15.35
CA GLY A 142 13.63 24.24 -16.61
C GLY A 142 12.98 23.55 -17.81
N GLU A 143 13.44 23.92 -19.00
CA GLU A 143 13.12 23.20 -20.23
C GLU A 143 13.92 21.89 -20.28
N GLY A 144 13.31 20.79 -20.74
CA GLY A 144 13.95 19.49 -20.94
C GLY A 144 13.26 18.35 -20.20
N GLU A 145 13.93 17.20 -20.15
CA GLU A 145 13.47 16.01 -19.45
C GLU A 145 13.73 16.12 -17.95
N ILE A 146 12.74 15.70 -17.15
CA ILE A 146 12.85 15.63 -15.69
C ILE A 146 12.46 14.23 -15.22
N ASP A 147 13.07 13.78 -14.13
CA ASP A 147 12.59 12.63 -13.38
C ASP A 147 11.43 13.05 -12.48
N LEU A 148 10.20 12.81 -12.97
CA LEU A 148 8.99 13.18 -12.27
C LEU A 148 8.84 12.46 -10.93
N MET A 149 9.38 11.25 -10.78
CA MET A 149 9.31 10.50 -9.52
C MET A 149 10.13 11.18 -8.43
N SER A 150 11.41 11.41 -8.68
CA SER A 150 12.32 11.96 -7.67
C SER A 150 12.03 13.44 -7.37
N THR A 151 11.59 14.21 -8.37
CA THR A 151 11.43 15.66 -8.25
C THR A 151 10.04 16.12 -7.83
N PHE A 152 9.01 15.31 -8.11
CA PHE A 152 7.62 15.71 -7.86
C PHE A 152 6.85 14.69 -7.02
N ALA A 153 6.77 13.43 -7.48
CA ALA A 153 5.89 12.44 -6.87
C ALA A 153 6.32 12.03 -5.45
N VAL A 154 7.61 12.12 -5.13
CA VAL A 154 8.15 11.89 -3.78
C VAL A 154 8.04 13.14 -2.90
N GLU A 155 8.33 14.33 -3.45
CA GLU A 155 8.41 15.56 -2.67
C GLU A 155 7.03 16.03 -2.20
N LEU A 156 6.03 16.07 -3.08
CA LEU A 156 4.71 16.63 -2.76
C LEU A 156 4.01 15.93 -1.60
N PRO A 157 3.88 14.59 -1.57
CA PRO A 157 3.29 13.89 -0.42
C PRO A 157 4.09 14.06 0.88
N ALA A 158 5.42 14.08 0.79
CA ALA A 158 6.27 14.28 1.97
C ALA A 158 6.06 15.68 2.57
N ARG A 159 5.99 16.72 1.76
CA ARG A 159 5.64 18.09 2.21
C ARG A 159 4.24 18.15 2.82
N PHE A 160 3.27 17.44 2.21
CA PHE A 160 1.92 17.37 2.73
C PHE A 160 1.87 16.76 4.14
N ILE A 161 2.55 15.63 4.35
CA ILE A 161 2.62 14.98 5.66
C ILE A 161 3.33 15.88 6.67
N THR A 162 4.45 16.52 6.29
CA THR A 162 5.17 17.50 7.12
C THR A 162 4.23 18.59 7.63
N ARG A 163 3.43 19.16 6.72
CA ARG A 163 2.42 20.19 7.06
C ARG A 163 1.31 19.63 7.96
N LEU A 164 0.80 18.43 7.65
CA LEU A 164 -0.30 17.81 8.40
C LEU A 164 0.10 17.53 9.85
N ILE A 165 1.35 17.12 10.08
CA ILE A 165 1.91 16.86 11.41
C ILE A 165 2.25 18.17 12.14
N GLY A 166 2.40 19.28 11.40
CA GLY A 166 2.74 20.60 11.97
C GLY A 166 4.24 20.79 12.20
N THR A 167 5.09 20.03 11.52
CA THR A 167 6.54 20.22 11.55
C THR A 167 6.98 21.30 10.55
N PRO A 168 8.18 21.94 10.75
CA PRO A 168 8.69 22.91 9.79
C PRO A 168 8.79 22.33 8.39
N GLU A 169 8.39 23.11 7.38
CA GLU A 169 8.35 22.61 6.00
C GLU A 169 9.71 22.15 5.47
N GLN A 170 10.77 22.80 5.87
CA GLN A 170 12.14 22.42 5.50
C GLN A 170 12.57 21.02 5.97
N ASP A 171 11.84 20.43 6.92
CA ASP A 171 12.14 19.09 7.46
C ASP A 171 11.54 17.94 6.64
N TRP A 172 10.81 18.23 5.56
CA TRP A 172 10.22 17.19 4.72
C TRP A 172 11.22 16.14 4.19
N PRO A 173 12.50 16.47 3.84
CA PRO A 173 13.45 15.47 3.41
C PRO A 173 13.79 14.47 4.52
N ARG A 174 13.90 14.96 5.76
CA ARG A 174 14.18 14.10 6.94
C ARG A 174 13.01 13.18 7.24
N LEU A 175 11.77 13.69 7.16
CA LEU A 175 10.57 12.87 7.36
C LEU A 175 10.44 11.79 6.28
N ARG A 176 10.74 12.11 5.03
CA ARG A 176 10.83 11.13 3.94
C ARG A 176 11.87 10.04 4.25
N ASP A 177 13.07 10.44 4.66
CA ASP A 177 14.16 9.51 4.94
C ASP A 177 13.83 8.60 6.13
N TRP A 178 13.20 9.13 7.16
CA TRP A 178 12.70 8.33 8.29
C TRP A 178 11.58 7.37 7.86
N GLY A 179 10.66 7.81 7.01
CA GLY A 179 9.63 6.95 6.45
C GLY A 179 10.20 5.79 5.64
N ASN A 180 11.21 6.07 4.81
CA ASN A 180 11.90 5.04 4.04
C ASN A 180 12.66 4.07 4.95
N ALA A 181 13.39 4.57 5.95
CA ALA A 181 14.09 3.73 6.91
C ALA A 181 13.12 2.83 7.68
N PHE A 182 11.98 3.38 8.10
CA PHE A 182 10.93 2.60 8.77
C PHE A 182 10.41 1.44 7.88
N MET A 183 10.18 1.69 6.60
CA MET A 183 9.69 0.65 5.66
C MET A 183 10.73 -0.42 5.32
N VAL A 184 12.03 -0.14 5.54
CA VAL A 184 13.12 -1.10 5.26
C VAL A 184 13.49 -1.90 6.52
N THR A 185 13.33 -1.30 7.69
CA THR A 185 13.76 -1.90 8.98
C THR A 185 12.60 -2.47 9.79
N ALA A 186 11.38 -2.22 9.35
CA ALA A 186 10.17 -2.72 9.99
C ALA A 186 9.74 -4.11 9.35
#